data_4ec96022c65e68519e9809c45c2b3368
#
_entry.id   4ec96022c65e68519e9809c45c2b3368
#
_cell.length_a   1.000
_cell.length_b   1.000
_cell.length_c   1.000
_cell.angle_alpha   90.00
_cell.angle_beta   90.00
_cell.angle_gamma   90.00
#
_symmetry.space_group_name_H-M   'P 1'
#
loop_
_entity.id
_entity.type
_entity.pdbx_description
1 polymer ?
#
loop_
_entity_poly.entity_id
_entity_poly.type
_entity_poly.pdbx_seq_one_letter_code
_entity_poly.pdbx_strand_id
1 'polypeptide(L)'
;MNFYRNRYQNMNRFLCCLALSVVTTIGVYAQNGTNSPYSQYGLGDMADQGVGFNKGMGGVGLAFRKGNEVNPLNPASYSAVDSLSMIIDAGLSGQITNYNENGTTMSAKGGGFDYVTGLFRVFKNVGVNVGIMPFSNIGYNYSSTTKLTDMNTSVPVKYEGNGGLHQLFLGAGMKVLKPLSVGFNFAYMWGEYDRSVVSTNSSINILSRRYSATINSWKLDMGIQYDQSINKTDFITLGATFTPGHSLKADPECKVINRNTSIGKSDTTSYVINSALDLPTTWGIGLAYRHGNTLRVGADFQMQKWGSLSFPVMESGDHYTLKDGLLKDSYKLNAGLEWTPDPMSRKYLNRVRYRIGGGFTTPYYYINGQDGPKDFHISVGFGIPIMNTYNNRSILNISAQWQRRSADNLIKENTFCFNIGLTFNERWFAKWKIE
;
A
#
# COMPACT_ATOMS: atom_id res chain seq x y z
N MET A 1 -45.93 -7.48 8.50
CA MET A 1 -44.87 -7.05 7.56
C MET A 1 -43.93 -5.99 8.14
N ASN A 2 -44.35 -5.14 9.05
CA ASN A 2 -43.54 -4.07 9.67
C ASN A 2 -42.47 -4.58 10.71
N PHE A 3 -42.71 -5.72 11.33
CA PHE A 3 -41.81 -6.25 12.38
C PHE A 3 -40.46 -6.74 11.85
N TYR A 4 -40.40 -7.30 10.64
CA TYR A 4 -39.16 -7.74 10.00
C TYR A 4 -38.33 -6.55 9.47
N ARG A 5 -38.99 -5.48 9.02
CA ARG A 5 -38.37 -4.27 8.50
C ARG A 5 -37.57 -3.51 9.56
N ASN A 6 -38.09 -3.39 10.78
CA ASN A 6 -37.38 -2.76 11.90
C ASN A 6 -36.17 -3.57 12.38
N ARG A 7 -36.23 -4.89 12.32
CA ARG A 7 -35.11 -5.76 12.74
C ARG A 7 -33.89 -5.62 11.81
N TYR A 8 -34.08 -5.50 10.49
CA TYR A 8 -33.00 -5.31 9.52
C TYR A 8 -32.42 -3.90 9.57
N GLN A 9 -33.22 -2.87 9.79
CA GLN A 9 -32.69 -1.51 9.98
C GLN A 9 -31.84 -1.39 11.25
N ASN A 10 -32.25 -2.02 12.33
CA ASN A 10 -31.48 -2.05 13.56
C ASN A 10 -30.22 -2.88 13.44
N MET A 11 -30.25 -3.97 12.67
CA MET A 11 -29.05 -4.81 12.41
C MET A 11 -28.01 -4.08 11.56
N ASN A 12 -28.44 -3.32 10.53
CA ASN A 12 -27.52 -2.50 9.73
C ASN A 12 -26.93 -1.34 10.54
N ARG A 13 -27.73 -0.69 11.39
CA ARG A 13 -27.23 0.34 12.32
C ARG A 13 -26.25 -0.26 13.34
N PHE A 14 -26.55 -1.44 13.86
CA PHE A 14 -25.68 -2.16 14.78
C PHE A 14 -24.36 -2.58 14.11
N LEU A 15 -24.40 -3.06 12.86
CA LEU A 15 -23.20 -3.38 12.06
C LEU A 15 -22.37 -2.13 11.73
N CYS A 16 -23.02 -1.00 11.40
CA CYS A 16 -22.31 0.27 11.21
C CYS A 16 -21.69 0.78 12.51
N CYS A 17 -22.40 0.70 13.63
CA CYS A 17 -21.85 1.07 14.95
C CYS A 17 -20.74 0.13 15.38
N LEU A 18 -20.86 -1.18 15.11
CA LEU A 18 -19.83 -2.16 15.39
C LEU A 18 -18.59 -1.91 14.52
N ALA A 19 -18.77 -1.61 13.23
CA ALA A 19 -17.67 -1.25 12.33
C ALA A 19 -16.99 0.05 12.79
N LEU A 20 -17.77 1.06 13.22
CA LEU A 20 -17.24 2.31 13.75
C LEU A 20 -16.50 2.11 15.09
N SER A 21 -17.02 1.27 15.98
CA SER A 21 -16.39 0.95 17.26
C SER A 21 -15.11 0.13 17.09
N VAL A 22 -15.06 -0.80 16.12
CA VAL A 22 -13.84 -1.53 15.77
C VAL A 22 -12.76 -0.58 15.24
N VAL A 23 -13.14 0.40 14.40
CA VAL A 23 -12.20 1.43 13.90
C VAL A 23 -11.65 2.30 15.04
N THR A 24 -12.47 2.63 16.04
CA THR A 24 -12.02 3.45 17.19
C THR A 24 -11.16 2.69 18.20
N THR A 25 -11.34 1.38 18.34
CA THR A 25 -10.53 0.56 19.27
C THR A 25 -9.17 0.13 18.68
N ILE A 26 -9.03 0.10 17.36
CA ILE A 26 -7.78 -0.22 16.67
C ILE A 26 -6.77 0.95 16.75
N GLY A 27 -7.24 2.18 17.04
CA GLY A 27 -6.38 3.37 17.17
C GLY A 27 -5.43 3.40 18.36
N VAL A 28 -5.43 2.40 19.25
CA VAL A 28 -4.66 2.43 20.52
C VAL A 28 -3.29 1.73 20.41
N TYR A 29 -3.09 0.88 19.41
CA TYR A 29 -1.78 0.28 19.11
C TYR A 29 -1.54 0.33 17.60
N ALA A 30 -1.10 1.49 17.12
CA ALA A 30 -0.55 1.59 15.78
C ALA A 30 0.76 0.78 15.74
N GLN A 31 0.64 -0.54 15.57
CA GLN A 31 1.79 -1.33 15.15
C GLN A 31 2.12 -0.87 13.74
N ASN A 32 3.38 -0.54 13.49
CA ASN A 32 3.87 -0.20 12.16
C ASN A 32 3.44 -1.30 11.20
N GLY A 33 2.98 -0.93 10.01
CA GLY A 33 2.52 -1.89 8.98
C GLY A 33 3.61 -2.83 8.48
N THR A 34 4.84 -2.70 8.96
CA THR A 34 5.98 -3.56 8.66
C THR A 34 6.88 -3.76 9.88
N ASN A 35 7.60 -4.88 9.92
CA ASN A 35 8.72 -5.13 10.85
C ASN A 35 10.01 -5.46 10.06
N SER A 36 10.02 -5.14 8.77
CA SER A 36 11.12 -5.48 7.87
C SER A 36 12.35 -4.60 8.12
N PRO A 37 13.55 -5.18 8.36
CA PRO A 37 14.80 -4.45 8.36
C PRO A 37 15.04 -3.63 7.08
N TYR A 38 14.44 -4.03 5.98
CA TYR A 38 14.55 -3.33 4.71
C TYR A 38 13.80 -2.00 4.66
N SER A 39 12.86 -1.77 5.57
CA SER A 39 12.18 -0.47 5.70
C SER A 39 13.09 0.67 6.17
N GLN A 40 14.36 0.37 6.49
CA GLN A 40 15.38 1.39 6.80
C GLN A 40 15.89 2.14 5.57
N TYR A 41 15.63 1.67 4.35
CA TYR A 41 16.15 2.27 3.13
C TYR A 41 15.11 3.17 2.45
N GLY A 42 15.58 4.21 1.77
CA GLY A 42 14.74 5.14 1.01
C GLY A 42 13.60 5.74 1.86
N LEU A 43 12.39 5.77 1.34
CA LEU A 43 11.19 6.22 2.06
C LEU A 43 10.47 5.09 2.85
N GLY A 44 11.12 3.94 3.06
CA GLY A 44 10.56 2.79 3.75
C GLY A 44 9.98 1.73 2.81
N ASP A 45 9.24 0.78 3.36
CA ASP A 45 8.49 -0.20 2.57
C ASP A 45 7.30 0.46 1.91
N MET A 46 7.23 0.44 0.56
CA MET A 46 6.09 0.96 -0.17
C MET A 46 4.85 0.13 0.12
N ALA A 47 3.78 0.77 0.61
CA ALA A 47 2.52 0.11 0.90
C ALA A 47 1.79 -0.29 -0.39
N ASP A 48 1.09 -1.44 -0.36
CA ASP A 48 0.23 -1.83 -1.46
C ASP A 48 -0.97 -0.88 -1.56
N GLN A 49 -1.12 -0.22 -2.71
CA GLN A 49 -2.18 0.74 -3.00
C GLN A 49 -3.47 0.07 -3.50
N GLY A 50 -3.48 -1.27 -3.57
CA GLY A 50 -4.66 -2.06 -3.96
C GLY A 50 -5.68 -2.16 -2.84
N VAL A 51 -6.95 -2.18 -3.21
CA VAL A 51 -8.07 -2.44 -2.29
C VAL A 51 -8.47 -3.93 -2.29
N GLY A 52 -9.47 -4.31 -1.51
CA GLY A 52 -9.81 -5.69 -1.20
C GLY A 52 -9.79 -6.69 -2.37
N PHE A 53 -10.36 -6.35 -3.52
CA PHE A 53 -10.35 -7.28 -4.66
C PHE A 53 -8.96 -7.40 -5.31
N ASN A 54 -8.18 -6.31 -5.37
CA ASN A 54 -6.84 -6.32 -5.96
C ASN A 54 -5.90 -7.24 -5.16
N LYS A 55 -5.97 -7.20 -3.82
CA LYS A 55 -5.11 -8.00 -2.93
C LYS A 55 -5.26 -9.51 -3.16
N GLY A 56 -6.49 -9.98 -3.45
CA GLY A 56 -6.74 -11.36 -3.81
C GLY A 56 -6.27 -11.75 -5.22
N MET A 57 -5.92 -10.78 -6.05
CA MET A 57 -5.53 -10.94 -7.45
C MET A 57 -4.07 -10.51 -7.71
N GLY A 58 -3.18 -10.61 -6.71
CA GLY A 58 -1.77 -10.22 -6.85
C GLY A 58 -1.55 -8.73 -7.05
N GLY A 59 -2.47 -7.87 -6.62
CA GLY A 59 -2.34 -6.41 -6.74
C GLY A 59 -2.60 -5.87 -8.16
N VAL A 60 -3.14 -6.67 -9.08
CA VAL A 60 -3.49 -6.20 -10.43
C VAL A 60 -4.72 -5.29 -10.40
N GLY A 61 -4.73 -4.22 -11.21
CA GLY A 61 -5.84 -3.27 -11.20
C GLY A 61 -5.83 -2.18 -12.26
N LEU A 62 -4.71 -1.91 -12.95
CA LEU A 62 -4.61 -0.74 -13.84
C LEU A 62 -5.64 -0.73 -14.98
N ALA A 63 -6.03 -1.90 -15.48
CA ALA A 63 -7.05 -2.04 -16.51
C ALA A 63 -8.40 -2.53 -15.97
N PHE A 64 -8.53 -2.80 -14.67
CA PHE A 64 -9.80 -3.26 -14.10
C PHE A 64 -10.77 -2.12 -13.84
N ARG A 65 -12.03 -2.35 -14.21
CA ARG A 65 -13.16 -1.46 -13.97
C ARG A 65 -14.43 -2.25 -13.77
N LYS A 66 -15.22 -1.88 -12.76
CA LYS A 66 -16.52 -2.50 -12.47
C LYS A 66 -17.41 -1.52 -11.70
N GLY A 67 -18.70 -1.55 -11.95
CA GLY A 67 -19.64 -0.57 -11.39
C GLY A 67 -19.89 -0.70 -9.89
N ASN A 68 -19.52 -1.83 -9.28
CA ASN A 68 -19.71 -2.13 -7.86
C ASN A 68 -18.41 -2.39 -7.09
N GLU A 69 -17.28 -1.91 -7.59
CA GLU A 69 -15.97 -2.00 -6.96
C GLU A 69 -15.25 -0.65 -7.04
N VAL A 70 -14.44 -0.34 -6.04
CA VAL A 70 -13.55 0.82 -6.05
C VAL A 70 -12.18 0.36 -6.52
N ASN A 71 -11.51 1.11 -7.40
CA ASN A 71 -10.18 0.79 -7.85
C ASN A 71 -9.30 2.07 -7.91
N PRO A 72 -8.59 2.41 -6.81
CA PRO A 72 -7.73 3.61 -6.75
C PRO A 72 -6.49 3.53 -7.63
N LEU A 73 -6.06 2.33 -8.03
CA LEU A 73 -4.86 2.12 -8.86
C LEU A 73 -4.94 2.81 -10.21
N ASN A 74 -6.16 2.96 -10.77
CA ASN A 74 -6.38 3.77 -11.96
C ASN A 74 -7.67 4.58 -11.81
N PRO A 75 -7.58 5.91 -11.61
CA PRO A 75 -8.74 6.75 -11.35
C PRO A 75 -9.74 6.85 -12.52
N ALA A 76 -9.34 6.51 -13.74
CA ALA A 76 -10.28 6.42 -14.88
C ALA A 76 -11.40 5.39 -14.64
N SER A 77 -11.13 4.38 -13.79
CA SER A 77 -12.10 3.33 -13.40
C SER A 77 -13.32 3.87 -12.66
N TYR A 78 -13.23 5.03 -11.98
CA TYR A 78 -14.33 5.63 -11.23
C TYR A 78 -15.52 5.96 -12.12
N SER A 79 -15.27 6.24 -13.41
CA SER A 79 -16.31 6.49 -14.41
C SER A 79 -17.25 5.30 -14.66
N ALA A 80 -16.86 4.09 -14.19
CA ALA A 80 -17.65 2.87 -14.34
C ALA A 80 -18.69 2.67 -13.23
N VAL A 81 -18.67 3.49 -12.15
CA VAL A 81 -19.57 3.35 -11.01
C VAL A 81 -21.04 3.32 -11.44
N ASP A 82 -21.81 2.38 -10.87
CA ASP A 82 -23.22 2.18 -11.20
C ASP A 82 -24.08 3.41 -10.84
N SER A 83 -25.20 3.56 -11.52
CA SER A 83 -26.17 4.63 -11.24
C SER A 83 -26.69 4.56 -9.81
N LEU A 84 -26.80 5.71 -9.17
CA LEU A 84 -27.32 5.84 -7.80
C LEU A 84 -26.56 4.99 -6.77
N SER A 85 -25.29 4.68 -7.04
CA SER A 85 -24.44 3.89 -6.15
C SER A 85 -23.52 4.79 -5.32
N MET A 86 -23.40 4.44 -4.04
CA MET A 86 -22.35 4.84 -3.13
C MET A 86 -21.64 3.57 -2.68
N ILE A 87 -20.35 3.52 -2.89
CA ILE A 87 -19.52 2.38 -2.51
C ILE A 87 -18.52 2.86 -1.46
N ILE A 88 -18.57 2.25 -0.28
CA ILE A 88 -17.56 2.43 0.77
C ILE A 88 -16.78 1.12 0.85
N ASP A 89 -15.46 1.20 0.76
CA ASP A 89 -14.58 0.05 0.87
C ASP A 89 -13.52 0.32 1.95
N ALA A 90 -13.35 -0.63 2.86
CA ALA A 90 -12.38 -0.55 3.94
C ALA A 90 -11.67 -1.88 4.13
N GLY A 91 -10.40 -1.84 4.44
CA GLY A 91 -9.58 -3.03 4.59
C GLY A 91 -8.56 -2.97 5.71
N LEU A 92 -8.30 -4.13 6.27
CA LEU A 92 -7.33 -4.40 7.32
C LEU A 92 -6.49 -5.60 6.91
N SER A 93 -5.24 -5.62 7.35
CA SER A 93 -4.35 -6.77 7.17
C SER A 93 -3.65 -7.19 8.45
N GLY A 94 -3.30 -8.47 8.50
CA GLY A 94 -2.42 -9.03 9.51
C GLY A 94 -1.36 -9.89 8.83
N GLN A 95 -0.12 -9.85 9.32
CA GLN A 95 0.99 -10.58 8.72
C GLN A 95 1.88 -11.25 9.75
N ILE A 96 2.50 -12.34 9.34
CA ILE A 96 3.54 -13.06 10.07
C ILE A 96 4.73 -13.17 9.13
N THR A 97 5.86 -12.60 9.53
CA THR A 97 7.10 -12.63 8.76
C THR A 97 8.14 -13.47 9.45
N ASN A 98 8.70 -14.44 8.74
CA ASN A 98 9.83 -15.25 9.16
C ASN A 98 11.10 -14.74 8.48
N TYR A 99 12.05 -14.32 9.28
CA TYR A 99 13.38 -13.87 8.87
C TYR A 99 14.35 -15.03 8.95
N ASN A 100 15.24 -15.12 7.98
CA ASN A 100 16.34 -16.09 8.01
C ASN A 100 17.63 -15.40 7.57
N GLU A 101 18.62 -15.44 8.45
CA GLU A 101 19.98 -14.95 8.18
C GLU A 101 20.99 -15.99 8.68
N ASN A 102 21.82 -16.52 7.79
CA ASN A 102 22.89 -17.49 8.11
C ASN A 102 22.42 -18.68 8.97
N GLY A 103 21.19 -19.17 8.71
CA GLY A 103 20.63 -20.30 9.46
C GLY A 103 19.90 -19.92 10.76
N THR A 104 20.01 -18.67 11.21
CA THR A 104 19.24 -18.15 12.34
C THR A 104 17.87 -17.70 11.86
N THR A 105 16.81 -18.12 12.53
CA THR A 105 15.45 -17.77 12.20
C THR A 105 14.79 -16.95 13.31
N MET A 106 14.03 -15.93 12.93
CA MET A 106 13.22 -15.12 13.83
C MET A 106 11.86 -14.88 13.20
N SER A 107 10.83 -14.73 14.01
CA SER A 107 9.48 -14.40 13.52
C SER A 107 8.99 -13.12 14.14
N ALA A 108 8.33 -12.28 13.34
CA ALA A 108 7.62 -11.10 13.82
C ALA A 108 6.17 -11.11 13.31
N LYS A 109 5.29 -10.55 14.11
CA LYS A 109 3.88 -10.37 13.76
C LYS A 109 3.61 -8.88 13.57
N GLY A 110 2.84 -8.56 12.56
CA GLY A 110 2.41 -7.20 12.27
C GLY A 110 0.99 -7.18 11.78
N GLY A 111 0.43 -6.02 11.66
CA GLY A 111 -0.89 -5.84 11.09
C GLY A 111 -1.24 -4.36 11.13
N GLY A 112 -2.22 -3.98 10.34
CA GLY A 112 -2.57 -2.57 10.27
C GLY A 112 -3.83 -2.31 9.48
N PHE A 113 -4.14 -1.04 9.47
CA PHE A 113 -5.11 -0.44 8.61
C PHE A 113 -4.52 -0.31 7.20
N ASP A 114 -5.25 -0.79 6.19
CA ASP A 114 -4.79 -0.73 4.81
C ASP A 114 -5.39 0.46 4.06
N TYR A 115 -6.71 0.66 4.15
CA TYR A 115 -7.38 1.76 3.46
C TYR A 115 -8.84 1.92 3.95
N VAL A 116 -9.36 3.13 3.77
CA VAL A 116 -10.80 3.42 3.65
C VAL A 116 -11.00 4.31 2.43
N THR A 117 -11.97 3.98 1.60
CA THR A 117 -12.28 4.75 0.41
C THR A 117 -13.78 4.77 0.12
N GLY A 118 -14.25 5.88 -0.44
CA GLY A 118 -15.66 6.09 -0.79
C GLY A 118 -15.82 6.59 -2.22
N LEU A 119 -16.49 5.81 -3.07
CA LEU A 119 -16.75 6.14 -4.47
C LEU A 119 -18.24 6.48 -4.67
N PHE A 120 -18.48 7.63 -5.28
CA PHE A 120 -19.81 8.17 -5.51
C PHE A 120 -20.00 8.50 -6.99
N ARG A 121 -21.20 8.22 -7.52
CA ARG A 121 -21.57 8.72 -8.84
C ARG A 121 -22.21 10.10 -8.69
N VAL A 122 -21.50 11.13 -9.17
CA VAL A 122 -21.98 12.53 -9.09
C VAL A 122 -22.83 12.90 -10.31
N PHE A 123 -22.35 12.56 -11.51
CA PHE A 123 -23.06 12.80 -12.76
C PHE A 123 -23.09 11.54 -13.63
N LYS A 124 -23.87 11.57 -14.71
CA LYS A 124 -23.81 10.54 -15.74
C LYS A 124 -22.37 10.45 -16.27
N ASN A 125 -21.72 9.29 -16.16
CA ASN A 125 -20.35 9.03 -16.57
C ASN A 125 -19.24 9.66 -15.71
N VAL A 126 -19.56 10.24 -14.53
CA VAL A 126 -18.57 10.83 -13.62
C VAL A 126 -18.69 10.19 -12.24
N GLY A 127 -17.62 9.58 -11.78
CA GLY A 127 -17.45 9.09 -10.42
C GLY A 127 -16.41 9.92 -9.68
N VAL A 128 -16.65 10.16 -8.40
CA VAL A 128 -15.72 10.85 -7.49
C VAL A 128 -15.39 9.90 -6.34
N ASN A 129 -14.12 9.79 -6.03
CA ASN A 129 -13.61 8.93 -4.96
C ASN A 129 -12.81 9.75 -3.95
N VAL A 130 -13.00 9.47 -2.69
CA VAL A 130 -12.19 10.00 -1.58
C VAL A 130 -11.69 8.83 -0.75
N GLY A 131 -10.45 8.89 -0.30
CA GLY A 131 -9.91 7.80 0.51
C GLY A 131 -8.64 8.16 1.24
N ILE A 132 -8.37 7.38 2.27
CA ILE A 132 -7.15 7.44 3.09
C ILE A 132 -6.49 6.07 3.09
N MET A 133 -5.16 6.06 2.91
CA MET A 133 -4.34 4.84 2.94
C MET A 133 -2.87 5.16 3.25
N PRO A 134 -2.09 4.22 3.76
CA PRO A 134 -0.66 4.38 3.88
C PRO A 134 0.00 4.45 2.50
N PHE A 135 1.05 5.26 2.37
CA PHE A 135 1.91 5.30 1.19
C PHE A 135 3.18 4.48 1.40
N SER A 136 3.79 4.60 2.58
CA SER A 136 4.92 3.77 2.99
C SER A 136 4.89 3.48 4.49
N ASN A 137 5.61 2.45 4.92
CA ASN A 137 5.73 2.05 6.31
C ASN A 137 7.19 1.90 6.69
N ILE A 138 7.55 2.34 7.90
CA ILE A 138 8.88 2.14 8.49
C ILE A 138 8.68 1.52 9.86
N GLY A 139 9.27 0.36 10.08
CA GLY A 139 9.21 -0.34 11.36
C GLY A 139 10.26 -1.43 11.43
N TYR A 140 11.27 -1.23 12.26
CA TYR A 140 12.30 -2.24 12.52
C TYR A 140 12.97 -1.99 13.86
N ASN A 141 13.41 -3.06 14.50
CA ASN A 141 14.24 -3.01 15.70
C ASN A 141 15.08 -4.29 15.73
N TYR A 142 16.35 -4.16 15.42
CA TYR A 142 17.27 -5.28 15.42
C TYR A 142 18.68 -4.85 15.83
N SER A 143 19.51 -5.82 16.21
CA SER A 143 20.92 -5.58 16.57
C SER A 143 21.82 -6.41 15.69
N SER A 144 22.93 -5.85 15.32
CA SER A 144 24.01 -6.50 14.57
C SER A 144 25.34 -6.25 15.25
N THR A 145 26.36 -7.00 14.84
CA THR A 145 27.71 -6.82 15.36
C THR A 145 28.61 -6.37 14.22
N THR A 146 29.21 -5.19 14.37
CA THR A 146 30.14 -4.63 13.38
C THR A 146 31.59 -4.75 13.88
N LYS A 147 32.48 -5.23 13.03
CA LYS A 147 33.94 -5.23 13.35
C LYS A 147 34.52 -3.84 13.05
N LEU A 148 35.15 -3.23 14.02
CA LEU A 148 35.93 -2.03 13.76
C LEU A 148 37.20 -2.39 12.96
N THR A 149 37.47 -1.63 11.91
CA THR A 149 38.55 -1.89 10.95
C THR A 149 39.96 -1.81 11.61
N ASP A 150 40.10 -1.01 12.64
CA ASP A 150 41.38 -0.73 13.30
C ASP A 150 41.59 -1.49 14.62
N MET A 151 40.60 -2.16 15.12
CA MET A 151 40.68 -2.97 16.33
C MET A 151 39.92 -4.27 16.08
N ASN A 152 40.58 -5.40 16.37
CA ASN A 152 39.97 -6.73 16.23
C ASN A 152 38.75 -6.93 17.20
N THR A 153 38.06 -5.83 17.53
CA THR A 153 36.98 -5.73 18.49
C THR A 153 35.64 -5.60 17.74
N SER A 154 34.73 -6.48 18.07
CA SER A 154 33.35 -6.44 17.56
C SER A 154 32.48 -5.56 18.45
N VAL A 155 31.78 -4.63 17.86
CA VAL A 155 30.91 -3.65 18.57
C VAL A 155 29.44 -3.94 18.25
N PRO A 156 28.58 -4.07 19.26
CA PRO A 156 27.13 -4.20 19.02
C PRO A 156 26.58 -2.87 18.52
N VAL A 157 25.80 -2.97 17.44
CA VAL A 157 25.10 -1.83 16.85
C VAL A 157 23.60 -2.14 16.83
N LYS A 158 22.81 -1.28 17.45
CA LYS A 158 21.35 -1.35 17.44
C LYS A 158 20.80 -0.45 16.34
N TYR A 159 19.90 -1.02 15.54
CA TYR A 159 19.15 -0.33 14.49
C TYR A 159 17.69 -0.28 14.87
N GLU A 160 17.09 0.90 14.85
CA GLU A 160 15.69 1.11 15.19
C GLU A 160 15.10 2.17 14.27
N GLY A 161 13.90 1.92 13.78
CA GLY A 161 13.18 2.87 12.94
C GLY A 161 11.69 2.75 13.12
N ASN A 162 11.03 3.89 12.99
CA ASN A 162 9.60 4.04 13.15
C ASN A 162 9.07 5.13 12.22
N GLY A 163 7.82 5.02 11.79
CA GLY A 163 7.16 6.04 11.00
C GLY A 163 6.57 5.51 9.71
N GLY A 164 6.48 6.38 8.72
CA GLY A 164 5.91 6.12 7.41
C GLY A 164 5.07 7.28 6.91
N LEU A 165 4.63 7.17 5.67
CA LEU A 165 3.84 8.20 5.00
C LEU A 165 2.42 7.73 4.77
N HIS A 166 1.47 8.63 4.98
CA HIS A 166 0.04 8.43 4.71
C HIS A 166 -0.41 9.38 3.60
N GLN A 167 -1.51 9.04 2.95
CA GLN A 167 -2.12 9.90 1.94
C GLN A 167 -3.64 9.94 2.10
N LEU A 168 -4.19 11.14 2.00
CA LEU A 168 -5.61 11.42 1.83
C LEU A 168 -5.80 11.89 0.40
N PHE A 169 -6.58 11.18 -0.40
CA PHE A 169 -6.79 11.54 -1.80
C PHE A 169 -8.25 11.85 -2.11
N LEU A 170 -8.42 12.77 -3.05
CA LEU A 170 -9.67 13.07 -3.72
C LEU A 170 -9.44 12.86 -5.22
N GLY A 171 -10.26 12.02 -5.83
CA GLY A 171 -10.12 11.72 -7.24
C GLY A 171 -11.44 11.81 -7.99
N ALA A 172 -11.32 11.98 -9.30
CA ALA A 172 -12.44 11.94 -10.21
C ALA A 172 -12.11 11.13 -11.45
N GLY A 173 -13.09 10.42 -11.97
CA GLY A 173 -12.98 9.71 -13.23
C GLY A 173 -14.20 9.99 -14.11
N MET A 174 -13.93 10.25 -15.37
CA MET A 174 -14.96 10.60 -16.36
C MET A 174 -14.85 9.74 -17.61
N LYS A 175 -15.97 9.31 -18.12
CA LYS A 175 -16.08 8.67 -19.44
C LYS A 175 -16.23 9.75 -20.51
N VAL A 176 -15.17 9.99 -21.27
CA VAL A 176 -15.11 11.02 -22.31
C VAL A 176 -15.75 10.53 -23.61
N LEU A 177 -15.41 9.31 -24.03
CA LEU A 177 -15.99 8.64 -25.20
C LEU A 177 -16.54 7.28 -24.77
N LYS A 178 -17.32 6.63 -25.64
CA LYS A 178 -17.86 5.29 -25.32
C LYS A 178 -16.78 4.31 -24.82
N PRO A 179 -15.61 4.16 -25.49
CA PRO A 179 -14.56 3.27 -25.01
C PRO A 179 -13.55 3.97 -24.07
N LEU A 180 -13.45 5.30 -24.05
CA LEU A 180 -12.37 6.05 -23.39
C LEU A 180 -12.84 6.71 -22.09
N SER A 181 -12.11 6.43 -21.03
CA SER A 181 -12.26 7.09 -19.73
C SER A 181 -10.93 7.68 -19.27
N VAL A 182 -10.99 8.82 -18.60
CA VAL A 182 -9.86 9.49 -17.98
C VAL A 182 -10.15 9.78 -16.52
N GLY A 183 -9.13 9.95 -15.72
CA GLY A 183 -9.31 10.28 -14.30
C GLY A 183 -8.03 10.77 -13.66
N PHE A 184 -8.17 11.33 -12.47
CA PHE A 184 -7.05 11.75 -11.65
C PHE A 184 -7.36 11.54 -10.17
N ASN A 185 -6.31 11.36 -9.35
CA ASN A 185 -6.32 11.46 -7.89
C ASN A 185 -5.35 12.56 -7.50
N PHE A 186 -5.82 13.52 -6.72
CA PHE A 186 -4.97 14.47 -6.01
C PHE A 186 -4.91 14.06 -4.55
N ALA A 187 -3.70 13.80 -4.04
CA ALA A 187 -3.48 13.35 -2.68
C ALA A 187 -2.66 14.36 -1.88
N TYR A 188 -3.07 14.61 -0.66
CA TYR A 188 -2.25 15.22 0.37
C TYR A 188 -1.50 14.10 1.09
N MET A 189 -0.19 14.22 1.18
CA MET A 189 0.71 13.26 1.81
C MET A 189 1.31 13.85 3.07
N TRP A 190 1.30 13.09 4.16
CA TRP A 190 1.93 13.50 5.42
C TRP A 190 2.54 12.31 6.14
N GLY A 191 3.48 12.59 7.02
CA GLY A 191 4.10 11.60 7.87
C GLY A 191 5.49 12.01 8.32
N GLU A 192 6.13 11.12 9.02
CA GLU A 192 7.48 11.30 9.50
C GLU A 192 8.25 9.99 9.47
N TYR A 193 9.54 10.06 9.42
CA TYR A 193 10.39 8.93 9.74
C TYR A 193 11.38 9.33 10.84
N ASP A 194 11.65 8.37 11.70
CA ASP A 194 12.67 8.43 12.72
C ASP A 194 13.47 7.13 12.66
N ARG A 195 14.77 7.26 12.48
CA ARG A 195 15.71 6.14 12.36
C ARG A 195 16.87 6.39 13.26
N SER A 196 17.24 5.42 14.10
CA SER A 196 18.40 5.52 14.96
C SER A 196 19.36 4.36 14.75
N VAL A 197 20.64 4.68 14.79
CA VAL A 197 21.76 3.74 14.79
C VAL A 197 22.57 4.01 16.03
N VAL A 198 22.58 3.08 16.98
CA VAL A 198 23.27 3.21 18.25
C VAL A 198 24.40 2.21 18.32
N SER A 199 25.64 2.72 18.38
CA SER A 199 26.85 1.91 18.54
C SER A 199 27.40 2.10 19.95
N THR A 200 27.53 1.01 20.70
CA THR A 200 28.11 1.03 22.04
C THR A 200 29.57 0.56 21.96
N ASN A 201 30.48 1.50 21.87
CA ASN A 201 31.91 1.19 21.85
C ASN A 201 32.45 1.23 23.27
N SER A 202 32.69 0.05 23.84
CA SER A 202 33.17 -0.16 25.20
C SER A 202 32.29 0.48 26.31
N SER A 203 32.67 0.32 27.55
CA SER A 203 32.00 0.88 28.72
C SER A 203 32.06 2.43 28.81
N ILE A 204 32.65 3.13 27.84
CA ILE A 204 32.97 4.55 27.97
C ILE A 204 32.15 5.45 27.03
N ASN A 205 31.92 5.05 25.78
CA ASN A 205 31.28 5.91 24.79
C ASN A 205 30.13 5.21 24.04
N ILE A 206 29.01 5.91 23.92
CA ILE A 206 27.88 5.53 23.08
C ILE A 206 27.76 6.57 21.96
N LEU A 207 27.88 6.13 20.72
CA LEU A 207 27.62 6.94 19.54
C LEU A 207 26.21 6.62 19.03
N SER A 208 25.35 7.61 18.95
CA SER A 208 24.02 7.50 18.37
C SER A 208 23.87 8.45 17.19
N ARG A 209 23.41 7.93 16.06
CA ARG A 209 22.98 8.74 14.91
C ARG A 209 21.47 8.60 14.76
N ARG A 210 20.76 9.70 14.79
CA ARG A 210 19.32 9.75 14.62
C ARG A 210 18.98 10.56 13.38
N TYR A 211 18.28 9.92 12.45
CA TYR A 211 17.81 10.53 11.21
C TYR A 211 16.30 10.71 11.29
N SER A 212 15.85 11.93 11.09
CA SER A 212 14.41 12.25 11.11
C SER A 212 14.05 13.20 10.00
N ALA A 213 12.84 13.08 9.46
CA ALA A 213 12.23 14.08 8.60
C ALA A 213 10.73 14.05 8.75
N THR A 214 10.12 15.22 8.75
CA THR A 214 8.67 15.41 8.63
C THR A 214 8.35 15.78 7.20
N ILE A 215 7.37 15.11 6.62
CA ILE A 215 6.98 15.27 5.22
C ILE A 215 5.54 15.74 5.17
N ASN A 216 5.31 16.88 4.50
CA ASN A 216 3.98 17.41 4.17
C ASN A 216 4.02 17.84 2.71
N SER A 217 3.38 17.08 1.83
CA SER A 217 3.46 17.28 0.39
C SER A 217 2.18 16.85 -0.31
N TRP A 218 2.22 16.76 -1.62
CA TRP A 218 1.11 16.33 -2.45
C TRP A 218 1.54 15.24 -3.43
N LYS A 219 0.58 14.56 -4.04
CA LYS A 219 0.82 13.59 -5.11
C LYS A 219 -0.33 13.67 -6.10
N LEU A 220 -0.02 13.53 -7.39
CA LEU A 220 -1.01 13.53 -8.47
C LEU A 220 -0.90 12.22 -9.26
N ASP A 221 -1.96 11.43 -9.28
CA ASP A 221 -2.03 10.25 -10.14
C ASP A 221 -3.02 10.54 -11.28
N MET A 222 -2.60 10.33 -12.51
CA MET A 222 -3.43 10.42 -13.69
C MET A 222 -3.66 9.04 -14.28
N GLY A 223 -4.87 8.80 -14.82
CA GLY A 223 -5.23 7.51 -15.36
C GLY A 223 -6.06 7.62 -16.64
N ILE A 224 -5.85 6.65 -17.52
CA ILE A 224 -6.62 6.48 -18.76
C ILE A 224 -7.01 5.01 -18.87
N GLN A 225 -8.23 4.74 -19.33
CA GLN A 225 -8.70 3.39 -19.67
C GLN A 225 -9.44 3.42 -21.00
N TYR A 226 -9.09 2.47 -21.86
CA TYR A 226 -9.76 2.21 -23.13
C TYR A 226 -10.43 0.84 -23.05
N ASP A 227 -11.76 0.80 -22.99
CA ASP A 227 -12.59 -0.40 -22.81
C ASP A 227 -13.31 -0.73 -24.11
N GLN A 228 -12.81 -1.72 -24.84
CA GLN A 228 -13.32 -2.16 -26.13
C GLN A 228 -14.15 -3.42 -25.98
N SER A 229 -15.40 -3.37 -26.45
CA SER A 229 -16.23 -4.57 -26.64
C SER A 229 -15.77 -5.30 -27.90
N ILE A 230 -15.45 -6.59 -27.78
CA ILE A 230 -15.18 -7.48 -28.90
C ILE A 230 -16.50 -8.04 -29.41
N ASN A 231 -17.35 -8.47 -28.46
CA ASN A 231 -18.70 -8.95 -28.73
C ASN A 231 -19.63 -8.57 -27.56
N LYS A 232 -20.81 -9.17 -27.48
CA LYS A 232 -21.80 -8.85 -26.41
C LYS A 232 -21.32 -9.21 -25.02
N THR A 233 -20.41 -10.16 -24.90
CA THR A 233 -19.94 -10.72 -23.60
C THR A 233 -18.48 -10.45 -23.33
N ASP A 234 -17.67 -10.21 -24.36
CA ASP A 234 -16.21 -10.13 -24.26
C ASP A 234 -15.72 -8.70 -24.42
N PHE A 235 -14.86 -8.28 -23.49
CA PHE A 235 -14.29 -6.96 -23.43
C PHE A 235 -12.79 -7.05 -23.19
N ILE A 236 -12.03 -6.18 -23.85
CA ILE A 236 -10.63 -5.94 -23.56
C ILE A 236 -10.50 -4.49 -23.08
N THR A 237 -9.83 -4.31 -21.95
CA THR A 237 -9.52 -3.00 -21.38
C THR A 237 -8.02 -2.80 -21.37
N LEU A 238 -7.56 -1.69 -21.94
CA LEU A 238 -6.21 -1.18 -21.78
C LEU A 238 -6.24 -0.07 -20.72
N GLY A 239 -5.31 -0.10 -19.79
CA GLY A 239 -5.14 0.91 -18.75
C GLY A 239 -3.76 1.53 -18.82
N ALA A 240 -3.66 2.82 -18.61
CA ALA A 240 -2.38 3.50 -18.41
C ALA A 240 -2.50 4.48 -17.23
N THR A 241 -1.40 4.61 -16.47
CA THR A 241 -1.31 5.55 -15.36
C THR A 241 0.01 6.30 -15.41
N PHE A 242 -0.01 7.52 -14.91
CA PHE A 242 1.16 8.37 -14.81
C PHE A 242 1.11 9.19 -13.52
N THR A 243 2.21 9.17 -12.77
CA THR A 243 2.41 9.99 -11.57
C THR A 243 3.68 10.82 -11.78
N PRO A 244 3.62 12.15 -11.87
CA PRO A 244 4.79 12.99 -11.99
C PRO A 244 5.61 12.95 -10.69
N GLY A 245 6.91 12.80 -10.85
CA GLY A 245 7.87 12.95 -9.75
C GLY A 245 8.04 14.42 -9.38
N HIS A 246 8.27 14.70 -8.10
CA HIS A 246 8.56 16.04 -7.61
C HIS A 246 9.21 16.01 -6.22
N SER A 247 9.78 17.14 -5.81
CA SER A 247 10.35 17.27 -4.46
C SER A 247 9.27 17.33 -3.39
N LEU A 248 9.49 16.55 -2.33
CA LEU A 248 8.65 16.53 -1.12
C LEU A 248 8.86 17.75 -0.24
N LYS A 249 9.91 18.54 -0.50
CA LYS A 249 10.30 19.74 0.27
C LYS A 249 10.44 19.46 1.78
N ALA A 250 10.94 18.27 2.10
CA ALA A 250 11.25 17.89 3.48
C ALA A 250 12.67 18.33 3.84
N ASP A 251 12.88 18.61 5.11
CA ASP A 251 14.17 19.01 5.67
C ASP A 251 14.70 17.86 6.56
N PRO A 252 15.33 16.82 5.99
CA PRO A 252 15.87 15.72 6.77
C PRO A 252 17.01 16.21 7.68
N GLU A 253 16.94 15.79 8.94
CA GLU A 253 17.91 16.09 9.98
C GLU A 253 18.66 14.83 10.40
N CYS A 254 19.97 14.96 10.60
CA CYS A 254 20.78 13.95 11.26
C CYS A 254 21.38 14.52 12.54
N LYS A 255 21.02 13.92 13.69
CA LYS A 255 21.64 14.21 14.98
C LYS A 255 22.68 13.17 15.32
N VAL A 256 23.92 13.62 15.52
CA VAL A 256 25.03 12.80 16.01
C VAL A 256 25.19 13.11 17.51
N ILE A 257 24.96 12.09 18.34
CA ILE A 257 25.03 12.19 19.79
C ILE A 257 26.18 11.32 20.29
N ASN A 258 27.18 11.93 20.85
CA ASN A 258 28.30 11.24 21.49
C ASN A 258 28.14 11.38 23.01
N ARG A 259 27.89 10.26 23.69
CA ARG A 259 27.69 10.22 25.13
C ARG A 259 28.85 9.49 25.80
N ASN A 260 29.57 10.20 26.66
CA ASN A 260 30.54 9.61 27.56
C ASN A 260 29.81 9.16 28.84
N THR A 261 29.74 7.84 29.05
CA THR A 261 29.00 7.25 30.19
C THR A 261 29.74 7.42 31.51
N SER A 262 31.08 7.56 31.49
CA SER A 262 31.90 7.68 32.70
C SER A 262 31.75 9.03 33.41
N ILE A 263 31.52 10.10 32.64
CA ILE A 263 31.36 11.46 33.16
C ILE A 263 29.94 12.01 32.98
N GLY A 264 29.02 11.20 32.40
CA GLY A 264 27.63 11.60 32.16
C GLY A 264 27.44 12.72 31.14
N LYS A 265 28.48 13.11 30.39
CA LYS A 265 28.44 14.20 29.41
C LYS A 265 27.98 13.71 28.04
N SER A 266 27.06 14.43 27.42
CA SER A 266 26.64 14.21 26.04
C SER A 266 26.98 15.45 25.21
N ASP A 267 27.51 15.20 24.02
CA ASP A 267 27.71 16.17 22.96
C ASP A 267 26.79 15.86 21.80
N THR A 268 26.11 16.86 21.25
CA THR A 268 25.12 16.67 20.18
C THR A 268 25.38 17.66 19.05
N THR A 269 25.56 17.16 17.87
CA THR A 269 25.70 17.95 16.65
C THR A 269 24.53 17.62 15.71
N SER A 270 23.87 18.66 15.18
CA SER A 270 22.76 18.52 14.24
C SER A 270 23.16 18.99 12.85
N TYR A 271 22.79 18.23 11.85
CA TYR A 271 22.98 18.51 10.43
C TYR A 271 21.63 18.48 9.74
N VAL A 272 21.31 19.49 8.95
CA VAL A 272 20.03 19.60 8.21
C VAL A 272 20.31 19.83 6.73
N ILE A 273 19.56 19.16 5.88
CA ILE A 273 19.54 19.42 4.44
C ILE A 273 18.16 19.95 4.08
N ASN A 274 18.11 21.17 3.53
CA ASN A 274 16.84 21.81 3.18
C ASN A 274 16.28 21.28 1.86
N SER A 275 14.94 21.13 1.82
CA SER A 275 14.18 20.79 0.60
C SER A 275 14.67 19.52 -0.10
N ALA A 276 15.05 18.51 0.68
CA ALA A 276 15.44 17.20 0.18
C ALA A 276 14.26 16.24 0.13
N LEU A 277 14.51 15.02 -0.32
CA LEU A 277 13.58 13.92 -0.59
C LEU A 277 12.63 14.20 -1.74
N ASP A 278 12.60 13.25 -2.66
CA ASP A 278 11.81 13.34 -3.89
C ASP A 278 10.92 12.11 -4.08
N LEU A 279 9.77 12.30 -4.72
CA LEU A 279 8.96 11.22 -5.25
C LEU A 279 9.39 10.88 -6.69
N PRO A 280 9.44 9.60 -7.06
CA PRO A 280 9.79 9.18 -8.41
C PRO A 280 8.65 9.43 -9.39
N THR A 281 9.01 9.71 -10.63
CA THR A 281 8.07 9.60 -11.75
C THR A 281 7.69 8.12 -11.92
N THR A 282 6.39 7.85 -11.97
CA THR A 282 5.86 6.48 -12.09
C THR A 282 5.00 6.35 -13.34
N TRP A 283 5.23 5.27 -14.09
CA TRP A 283 4.45 4.86 -15.26
C TRP A 283 3.84 3.49 -15.00
N GLY A 284 2.60 3.32 -15.43
CA GLY A 284 1.92 2.03 -15.35
C GLY A 284 1.13 1.75 -16.62
N ILE A 285 1.15 0.49 -17.05
CA ILE A 285 0.31 -0.03 -18.14
C ILE A 285 -0.34 -1.32 -17.68
N GLY A 286 -1.57 -1.55 -18.10
CA GLY A 286 -2.33 -2.75 -17.76
C GLY A 286 -3.17 -3.22 -18.92
N LEU A 287 -3.38 -4.52 -18.97
CA LEU A 287 -4.26 -5.21 -19.90
C LEU A 287 -5.24 -6.07 -19.10
N ALA A 288 -6.52 -6.00 -19.42
CA ALA A 288 -7.53 -6.87 -18.83
C ALA A 288 -8.46 -7.42 -19.90
N TYR A 289 -8.81 -8.69 -19.74
CA TYR A 289 -9.88 -9.36 -20.48
C TYR A 289 -11.02 -9.70 -19.53
N ARG A 290 -12.25 -9.49 -19.98
CA ARG A 290 -13.46 -9.79 -19.23
C ARG A 290 -14.47 -10.55 -20.10
N HIS A 291 -14.91 -11.71 -19.61
CA HIS A 291 -16.00 -12.48 -20.19
C HIS A 291 -17.26 -12.36 -19.31
N GLY A 292 -18.21 -11.56 -19.73
CA GLY A 292 -19.43 -11.29 -18.96
C GLY A 292 -19.15 -10.83 -17.54
N ASN A 293 -19.78 -11.52 -16.60
CA ASN A 293 -19.54 -11.36 -15.16
C ASN A 293 -18.88 -12.60 -14.53
N THR A 294 -18.41 -13.54 -15.35
CA THR A 294 -17.91 -14.84 -14.90
C THR A 294 -16.39 -14.88 -14.79
N LEU A 295 -15.68 -14.27 -15.74
CA LEU A 295 -14.22 -14.33 -15.79
C LEU A 295 -13.61 -12.95 -16.00
N ARG A 296 -12.59 -12.62 -15.23
CA ARG A 296 -11.68 -11.47 -15.44
C ARG A 296 -10.24 -11.94 -15.31
N VAL A 297 -9.41 -11.57 -16.24
CA VAL A 297 -7.96 -11.85 -16.22
C VAL A 297 -7.27 -10.53 -16.53
N GLY A 298 -6.14 -10.27 -15.89
CA GLY A 298 -5.37 -9.07 -16.20
C GLY A 298 -3.92 -9.19 -15.79
N ALA A 299 -3.13 -8.31 -16.37
CA ALA A 299 -1.73 -8.14 -16.06
C ALA A 299 -1.37 -6.65 -16.11
N ASP A 300 -0.50 -6.25 -15.18
CA ASP A 300 -0.04 -4.87 -15.01
C ASP A 300 1.48 -4.83 -14.99
N PHE A 301 2.05 -3.81 -15.59
CA PHE A 301 3.45 -3.45 -15.46
C PHE A 301 3.57 -2.01 -14.97
N GLN A 302 4.41 -1.78 -13.97
CA GLN A 302 4.73 -0.45 -13.45
C GLN A 302 6.23 -0.24 -13.39
N MET A 303 6.66 0.99 -13.63
CA MET A 303 8.04 1.44 -13.55
C MET A 303 8.12 2.71 -12.73
N GLN A 304 9.01 2.74 -11.74
CA GLN A 304 9.28 3.89 -10.88
C GLN A 304 10.72 4.35 -11.07
N LYS A 305 10.91 5.62 -11.42
CA LYS A 305 12.19 6.25 -11.76
C LYS A 305 12.91 6.76 -10.50
N TRP A 306 13.34 5.85 -9.63
CA TRP A 306 14.10 6.19 -8.43
C TRP A 306 15.58 6.46 -8.69
N GLY A 307 16.17 5.86 -9.72
CA GLY A 307 17.61 5.91 -9.99
C GLY A 307 18.18 7.30 -10.30
N SER A 308 17.30 8.27 -10.62
CA SER A 308 17.70 9.66 -10.85
C SER A 308 17.58 10.55 -9.61
N LEU A 309 17.18 9.98 -8.46
CA LEU A 309 16.93 10.73 -7.24
C LEU A 309 18.09 10.59 -6.26
N SER A 310 18.46 11.70 -5.62
CA SER A 310 19.44 11.73 -4.55
C SER A 310 18.80 11.39 -3.20
N PHE A 311 19.56 10.81 -2.28
CA PHE A 311 19.06 10.51 -0.94
C PHE A 311 20.06 11.01 0.13
N PRO A 312 19.58 11.56 1.26
CA PRO A 312 20.46 12.07 2.32
C PRO A 312 21.20 10.93 3.03
N VAL A 313 22.50 11.08 3.19
CA VAL A 313 23.37 10.13 3.84
C VAL A 313 24.45 10.84 4.66
N MET A 314 24.83 10.24 5.78
CA MET A 314 25.99 10.67 6.54
C MET A 314 27.24 9.98 5.98
N GLU A 315 28.13 10.75 5.39
CA GLU A 315 29.43 10.29 4.91
C GLU A 315 30.50 10.27 6.01
N SER A 316 31.65 9.72 5.72
CA SER A 316 32.79 9.72 6.62
C SER A 316 33.25 11.17 6.86
N GLY A 317 33.58 11.54 8.12
CA GLY A 317 33.97 12.90 8.49
C GLY A 317 32.81 13.81 8.88
N ASP A 318 31.66 13.23 9.27
CA ASP A 318 30.47 13.95 9.76
C ASP A 318 29.89 14.96 8.75
N HIS A 319 29.91 14.60 7.47
CA HIS A 319 29.26 15.33 6.40
C HIS A 319 27.90 14.69 6.06
N TYR A 320 26.80 15.41 6.32
CA TYR A 320 25.44 15.01 5.92
C TYR A 320 25.09 15.67 4.59
N THR A 321 25.03 14.87 3.52
CA THR A 321 24.89 15.36 2.15
C THR A 321 23.91 14.54 1.35
N LEU A 322 23.42 15.10 0.23
CA LEU A 322 22.66 14.35 -0.77
C LEU A 322 23.62 13.56 -1.64
N LYS A 323 23.36 12.27 -1.79
CA LYS A 323 24.16 11.37 -2.60
C LYS A 323 23.32 10.68 -3.67
N ASP A 324 23.84 10.66 -4.88
CA ASP A 324 23.29 9.94 -6.02
C ASP A 324 23.69 8.46 -5.97
N GLY A 325 22.96 7.62 -6.71
CA GLY A 325 23.31 6.20 -6.88
C GLY A 325 23.04 5.31 -5.66
N LEU A 326 22.30 5.81 -4.66
CA LEU A 326 21.79 5.01 -3.54
C LEU A 326 20.44 4.35 -3.88
N LEU A 327 19.72 4.92 -4.84
CA LEU A 327 18.45 4.46 -5.32
C LEU A 327 18.58 3.93 -6.76
N LYS A 328 17.66 3.06 -7.17
CA LYS A 328 17.60 2.48 -8.53
C LYS A 328 16.16 2.39 -9.01
N ASP A 329 15.98 2.36 -10.32
CA ASP A 329 14.65 2.19 -10.93
C ASP A 329 14.03 0.86 -10.48
N SER A 330 12.77 0.92 -10.08
CA SER A 330 11.99 -0.24 -9.66
C SER A 330 10.94 -0.61 -10.70
N TYR A 331 10.79 -1.91 -10.90
CA TYR A 331 9.84 -2.51 -11.82
C TYR A 331 8.91 -3.45 -11.05
N LYS A 332 7.61 -3.34 -11.29
CA LYS A 332 6.58 -4.19 -10.71
C LYS A 332 5.76 -4.84 -11.83
N LEU A 333 5.63 -6.16 -11.79
CA LEU A 333 4.81 -6.95 -12.68
C LEU A 333 3.81 -7.73 -11.85
N ASN A 334 2.52 -7.57 -12.15
CA ASN A 334 1.44 -8.30 -11.49
C ASN A 334 0.57 -8.99 -12.52
N ALA A 335 0.03 -10.16 -12.17
CA ALA A 335 -0.99 -10.85 -12.95
C ALA A 335 -2.03 -11.47 -12.02
N GLY A 336 -3.29 -11.52 -12.47
CA GLY A 336 -4.36 -12.05 -11.66
C GLY A 336 -5.60 -12.43 -12.45
N LEU A 337 -6.38 -13.31 -11.82
CA LEU A 337 -7.61 -13.87 -12.36
C LEU A 337 -8.71 -13.84 -11.30
N GLU A 338 -9.92 -13.48 -11.71
CA GLU A 338 -11.15 -13.66 -10.92
C GLU A 338 -12.12 -14.52 -11.73
N TRP A 339 -12.65 -15.54 -11.08
CA TRP A 339 -13.67 -16.42 -11.64
C TRP A 339 -14.88 -16.48 -10.72
N THR A 340 -16.08 -16.32 -11.31
CA THR A 340 -17.37 -16.45 -10.63
C THR A 340 -18.19 -17.46 -11.42
N PRO A 341 -18.43 -18.66 -10.90
CA PRO A 341 -19.10 -19.74 -11.67
C PRO A 341 -20.42 -19.31 -12.28
N ASP A 342 -21.33 -18.77 -11.47
CA ASP A 342 -22.60 -18.21 -11.91
C ASP A 342 -23.09 -17.14 -10.93
N PRO A 343 -22.96 -15.84 -11.29
CA PRO A 343 -23.37 -14.72 -10.43
C PRO A 343 -24.86 -14.70 -10.05
N MET A 344 -25.70 -15.40 -10.85
CA MET A 344 -27.17 -15.41 -10.67
C MET A 344 -27.66 -16.72 -10.06
N SER A 345 -26.78 -17.66 -9.75
CA SER A 345 -27.13 -18.98 -9.21
C SER A 345 -27.88 -18.91 -7.88
N ARG A 346 -28.79 -19.82 -7.67
CA ARG A 346 -29.40 -20.03 -6.34
C ARG A 346 -28.41 -20.62 -5.33
N LYS A 347 -27.43 -21.39 -5.80
CA LYS A 347 -26.38 -21.95 -4.95
C LYS A 347 -25.38 -20.87 -4.56
N TYR A 348 -25.19 -20.68 -3.25
CA TYR A 348 -24.38 -19.59 -2.72
C TYR A 348 -22.93 -19.63 -3.20
N LEU A 349 -22.28 -20.80 -3.20
CA LEU A 349 -20.90 -20.98 -3.62
C LEU A 349 -20.65 -20.61 -5.09
N ASN A 350 -21.65 -20.73 -5.95
CA ASN A 350 -21.51 -20.36 -7.36
C ASN A 350 -21.45 -18.82 -7.55
N ARG A 351 -21.88 -18.04 -6.55
CA ARG A 351 -21.83 -16.57 -6.56
C ARG A 351 -20.57 -16.00 -5.91
N VAL A 352 -19.81 -16.83 -5.21
CA VAL A 352 -18.52 -16.45 -4.66
C VAL A 352 -17.54 -16.17 -5.81
N ARG A 353 -16.76 -15.12 -5.67
CA ARG A 353 -15.70 -14.75 -6.61
C ARG A 353 -14.40 -15.37 -6.13
N TYR A 354 -13.88 -16.29 -6.90
CA TYR A 354 -12.61 -16.98 -6.64
C TYR A 354 -11.50 -16.22 -7.35
N ARG A 355 -10.44 -15.89 -6.62
CA ARG A 355 -9.35 -15.06 -7.10
C ARG A 355 -8.01 -15.74 -6.86
N ILE A 356 -7.12 -15.59 -7.82
CA ILE A 356 -5.73 -15.98 -7.72
C ILE A 356 -4.87 -14.93 -8.43
N GLY A 357 -3.69 -14.67 -7.93
CA GLY A 357 -2.77 -13.78 -8.60
C GLY A 357 -1.38 -13.86 -8.00
N GLY A 358 -0.47 -13.12 -8.59
CA GLY A 358 0.89 -13.02 -8.12
C GLY A 358 1.62 -11.87 -8.78
N GLY A 359 2.79 -11.56 -8.27
CA GLY A 359 3.59 -10.48 -8.81
C GLY A 359 5.05 -10.59 -8.42
N PHE A 360 5.81 -9.75 -9.07
CA PHE A 360 7.25 -9.62 -8.89
C PHE A 360 7.61 -8.15 -8.87
N THR A 361 8.45 -7.74 -7.87
CA THR A 361 8.90 -6.35 -7.75
C THR A 361 10.41 -6.33 -7.54
N THR A 362 11.10 -5.47 -8.27
CA THR A 362 12.52 -5.21 -8.04
C THR A 362 12.69 -4.15 -6.94
N PRO A 363 13.78 -4.20 -6.15
CA PRO A 363 14.05 -3.19 -5.14
C PRO A 363 14.31 -1.82 -5.79
N TYR A 364 14.04 -0.75 -5.04
CA TYR A 364 14.33 0.62 -5.47
C TYR A 364 15.53 1.25 -4.79
N TYR A 365 16.33 0.46 -4.06
CA TYR A 365 17.53 0.90 -3.32
C TYR A 365 18.65 -0.12 -3.43
N TYR A 366 19.87 0.35 -3.22
CA TYR A 366 21.05 -0.48 -3.06
C TYR A 366 21.39 -0.68 -1.58
N ILE A 367 21.97 -1.85 -1.25
CA ILE A 367 22.47 -2.20 0.08
C ILE A 367 23.94 -2.57 -0.08
N ASN A 368 24.83 -1.78 0.52
CA ASN A 368 26.29 -2.00 0.44
C ASN A 368 26.80 -2.21 -1.02
N GLY A 369 26.25 -1.46 -1.97
CA GLY A 369 26.63 -1.50 -3.37
C GLY A 369 26.05 -2.66 -4.18
N GLN A 370 25.23 -3.53 -3.58
CA GLN A 370 24.47 -4.57 -4.28
C GLN A 370 22.99 -4.23 -4.32
N ASP A 371 22.24 -4.87 -5.21
CA ASP A 371 20.77 -4.73 -5.28
C ASP A 371 20.13 -5.16 -3.96
N GLY A 372 19.14 -4.41 -3.49
CA GLY A 372 18.25 -4.83 -2.42
C GLY A 372 17.47 -6.11 -2.77
N PRO A 373 16.67 -6.66 -1.85
CA PRO A 373 15.96 -7.92 -2.08
C PRO A 373 14.86 -7.75 -3.13
N LYS A 374 14.76 -8.73 -4.02
CA LYS A 374 13.65 -8.89 -4.95
C LYS A 374 12.46 -9.47 -4.20
N ASP A 375 11.27 -9.00 -4.54
CA ASP A 375 10.01 -9.38 -3.95
C ASP A 375 9.22 -10.23 -4.93
N PHE A 376 8.81 -11.41 -4.51
CA PHE A 376 7.90 -12.29 -5.22
C PHE A 376 6.72 -12.62 -4.32
N HIS A 377 5.49 -12.53 -4.84
CA HIS A 377 4.30 -12.88 -4.07
C HIS A 377 3.26 -13.65 -4.89
N ILE A 378 2.49 -14.47 -4.18
CA ILE A 378 1.32 -15.17 -4.70
C ILE A 378 0.17 -14.92 -3.74
N SER A 379 -1.02 -14.68 -4.27
CA SER A 379 -2.24 -14.46 -3.50
C SER A 379 -3.38 -15.35 -3.96
N VAL A 380 -4.24 -15.69 -3.01
CA VAL A 380 -5.53 -16.35 -3.24
C VAL A 380 -6.58 -15.56 -2.48
N GLY A 381 -7.75 -15.37 -3.09
CA GLY A 381 -8.80 -14.57 -2.47
C GLY A 381 -10.20 -15.04 -2.80
N PHE A 382 -11.13 -14.61 -1.96
CA PHE A 382 -12.56 -14.87 -2.08
C PHE A 382 -13.31 -13.54 -1.96
N GLY A 383 -14.19 -13.27 -2.93
CA GLY A 383 -15.16 -12.19 -2.85
C GLY A 383 -16.53 -12.79 -2.52
N ILE A 384 -16.94 -12.68 -1.27
CA ILE A 384 -18.15 -13.30 -0.73
C ILE A 384 -19.30 -12.28 -0.80
N PRO A 385 -20.32 -12.48 -1.66
CA PRO A 385 -21.43 -11.53 -1.76
C PRO A 385 -22.27 -11.55 -0.48
N ILE A 386 -22.47 -10.38 0.12
CA ILE A 386 -23.36 -10.23 1.25
C ILE A 386 -24.76 -10.02 0.70
N MET A 387 -25.65 -10.98 0.98
CA MET A 387 -27.03 -10.95 0.49
C MET A 387 -27.83 -9.93 1.27
N ASN A 388 -28.37 -8.94 0.58
CA ASN A 388 -29.48 -8.14 1.06
C ASN A 388 -30.69 -8.32 0.14
N THR A 389 -31.86 -7.94 0.62
CA THR A 389 -33.15 -8.15 -0.08
C THR A 389 -33.24 -7.31 -1.38
N TYR A 390 -32.36 -6.34 -1.58
CA TYR A 390 -32.50 -5.33 -2.62
C TYR A 390 -31.45 -5.38 -3.74
N ASN A 391 -30.17 -5.77 -3.48
CA ASN A 391 -29.18 -5.64 -4.54
C ASN A 391 -27.96 -6.58 -4.51
N ASN A 392 -27.71 -7.41 -3.52
CA ASN A 392 -26.57 -8.35 -3.44
C ASN A 392 -25.22 -7.74 -3.88
N ARG A 393 -24.99 -6.46 -3.60
CA ARG A 393 -23.86 -5.72 -4.16
C ARG A 393 -22.70 -5.53 -3.19
N SER A 394 -22.94 -5.67 -1.89
CA SER A 394 -21.87 -5.63 -0.89
C SER A 394 -21.08 -6.92 -0.90
N ILE A 395 -19.77 -6.83 -0.69
CA ILE A 395 -18.84 -7.95 -0.85
C ILE A 395 -17.88 -7.95 0.33
N LEU A 396 -17.76 -9.10 0.99
CA LEU A 396 -16.66 -9.37 1.91
C LEU A 396 -15.50 -9.98 1.12
N ASN A 397 -14.38 -9.29 1.08
CA ASN A 397 -13.16 -9.73 0.44
C ASN A 397 -12.23 -10.34 1.50
N ILE A 398 -11.84 -11.58 1.33
CA ILE A 398 -10.87 -12.26 2.19
C ILE A 398 -9.77 -12.77 1.28
N SER A 399 -8.51 -12.48 1.61
CA SER A 399 -7.38 -13.00 0.85
C SER A 399 -6.21 -13.39 1.75
N ALA A 400 -5.46 -14.37 1.30
CA ALA A 400 -4.18 -14.79 1.84
C ALA A 400 -3.11 -14.57 0.78
N GLN A 401 -1.96 -14.06 1.21
CA GLN A 401 -0.82 -13.80 0.35
C GLN A 401 0.42 -14.38 1.01
N TRP A 402 1.21 -15.07 0.23
CA TRP A 402 2.57 -15.42 0.57
C TRP A 402 3.53 -14.56 -0.23
N GLN A 403 4.48 -13.94 0.47
CA GLN A 403 5.47 -13.04 -0.10
C GLN A 403 6.86 -13.50 0.32
N ARG A 404 7.80 -13.50 -0.61
CA ARG A 404 9.20 -13.79 -0.36
C ARG A 404 10.07 -12.65 -0.87
N ARG A 405 10.85 -12.07 0.04
CA ARG A 405 11.91 -11.12 -0.27
C ARG A 405 13.26 -11.79 -0.07
N SER A 406 14.12 -11.73 -1.07
CA SER A 406 15.45 -12.35 -1.00
C SER A 406 16.44 -11.68 -1.92
N ALA A 407 17.70 -11.59 -1.45
CA ALA A 407 18.89 -11.29 -2.22
C ALA A 407 20.06 -12.12 -1.66
N ASP A 408 21.15 -12.17 -2.40
CA ASP A 408 22.35 -12.89 -1.96
C ASP A 408 22.99 -12.17 -0.77
N ASN A 409 23.42 -12.94 0.22
CA ASN A 409 24.06 -12.45 1.46
C ASN A 409 23.25 -11.44 2.28
N LEU A 410 21.93 -11.39 2.07
CA LEU A 410 21.01 -10.54 2.82
C LEU A 410 19.97 -11.40 3.56
N ILE A 411 19.27 -10.79 4.51
CA ILE A 411 18.18 -11.41 5.27
C ILE A 411 17.09 -11.88 4.30
N LYS A 412 16.68 -13.13 4.39
CA LYS A 412 15.54 -13.67 3.64
C LYS A 412 14.27 -13.50 4.45
N GLU A 413 13.25 -12.90 3.86
CA GLU A 413 11.94 -12.71 4.47
C GLU A 413 10.91 -13.59 3.77
N ASN A 414 10.12 -14.34 4.56
CA ASN A 414 8.93 -15.04 4.10
C ASN A 414 7.74 -14.56 4.92
N THR A 415 6.82 -13.85 4.27
CA THR A 415 5.67 -13.22 4.90
C THR A 415 4.39 -13.90 4.47
N PHE A 416 3.56 -14.27 5.43
CA PHE A 416 2.17 -14.66 5.23
C PHE A 416 1.28 -13.52 5.68
N CYS A 417 0.50 -12.97 4.74
CA CYS A 417 -0.40 -11.86 4.96
C CYS A 417 -1.85 -12.32 4.76
N PHE A 418 -2.73 -11.95 5.69
CA PHE A 418 -4.17 -12.15 5.60
C PHE A 418 -4.84 -10.79 5.52
N ASN A 419 -5.67 -10.59 4.49
CA ASN A 419 -6.37 -9.34 4.28
C ASN A 419 -7.88 -9.59 4.37
N ILE A 420 -8.57 -8.66 5.02
CA ILE A 420 -10.03 -8.62 5.11
C ILE A 420 -10.46 -7.24 4.64
N GLY A 421 -11.30 -7.20 3.62
CA GLY A 421 -11.87 -5.97 3.09
C GLY A 421 -13.39 -6.07 2.98
N LEU A 422 -14.08 -4.99 3.29
CA LEU A 422 -15.53 -4.90 3.17
C LEU A 422 -15.90 -3.82 2.17
N THR A 423 -16.42 -4.23 1.03
CA THR A 423 -17.01 -3.35 0.03
C THR A 423 -18.50 -3.24 0.32
N PHE A 424 -18.92 -2.11 0.86
CA PHE A 424 -20.31 -1.78 1.15
C PHE A 424 -20.89 -0.95 0.01
N ASN A 425 -21.95 -1.42 -0.63
CA ASN A 425 -22.57 -0.74 -1.76
C ASN A 425 -24.05 -0.49 -1.49
N GLU A 426 -24.40 0.79 -1.37
CA GLU A 426 -25.76 1.24 -1.11
C GLU A 426 -26.27 2.18 -2.20
N ARG A 427 -27.58 2.33 -2.27
CA ARG A 427 -28.21 3.31 -3.14
C ARG A 427 -28.17 4.69 -2.49
N TRP A 428 -27.54 5.63 -3.17
CA TRP A 428 -27.54 7.04 -2.82
C TRP A 428 -28.62 7.78 -3.61
N PHE A 429 -29.29 8.77 -2.97
CA PHE A 429 -30.36 9.61 -3.57
C PHE A 429 -31.60 8.83 -4.07
N ALA A 430 -31.90 7.68 -3.54
CA ALA A 430 -33.18 7.04 -3.79
C ALA A 430 -34.31 7.91 -3.16
N LYS A 431 -35.18 8.49 -3.99
CA LYS A 431 -36.41 9.15 -3.49
C LYS A 431 -37.23 8.10 -2.76
N TRP A 432 -37.51 8.34 -1.50
CA TRP A 432 -38.45 7.53 -0.74
C TRP A 432 -39.84 7.75 -1.36
N LYS A 433 -40.42 6.73 -1.97
CA LYS A 433 -41.84 6.73 -2.25
C LYS A 433 -42.55 6.53 -0.91
N ILE A 434 -43.23 7.55 -0.43
CA ILE A 434 -44.25 7.43 0.63
C ILE A 434 -45.46 6.84 -0.07
N GLU A 435 -45.73 5.54 0.17
CA GLU A 435 -47.02 4.91 -0.14
C GLU A 435 -47.93 4.99 1.06
#